data_ef1b70a66b5db8be3a80d98af5000d9a
#
_entry.id   ef1b70a66b5db8be3a80d98af5000d9a
#
_cell.length_a   1.000
_cell.length_b   1.000
_cell.length_c   1.000
_cell.angle_alpha   90.00
_cell.angle_beta   90.00
_cell.angle_gamma   90.00
#
_symmetry.space_group_name_H-M   'P 1'
#
loop_
_entity.id
_entity.type
_entity.pdbx_description
1 polymer ?
#
loop_
_entity_poly.entity_id
_entity_poly.type
_entity_poly.pdbx_seq_one_letter_code
_entity_poly.pdbx_strand_id
1 'polypeptide(L)'
;MIASQISVKLVATAPPNERQSKGELMTRILLLGLDPETVDFSDPALPPGMTAEKVHAGIAVALKQFTDRGWESDVGFIRSDETAGLTVERQLRSTHYDCVVIGGGVRLSPRNLALFEVVINAIRKAAPGAAIAFNTRPDDSADAAARWVAAGSRAG
;
A
#
# COMPACT_ATOMS: atom_id res chain seq x y z
N MET A 1 15.87 30.91 -19.52
CA MET A 1 15.52 30.40 -19.52
C MET A 1 14.87 29.79 -19.36
N ILE A 2 14.62 29.67 -19.26
CA ILE A 2 13.79 28.98 -19.43
C ILE A 2 14.02 27.79 -19.40
N ALA A 3 14.80 27.50 -19.80
CA ALA A 3 15.14 26.23 -19.91
C ALA A 3 14.79 25.54 -18.75
N SER A 4 15.00 26.08 -17.84
CA SER A 4 14.81 25.35 -16.73
C SER A 4 13.52 24.81 -16.67
N GLN A 5 12.65 25.50 -16.87
CA GLN A 5 11.47 24.98 -16.65
C GLN A 5 11.24 24.00 -17.52
N ILE A 6 11.85 24.03 -18.43
CA ILE A 6 11.64 23.13 -19.27
C ILE A 6 11.95 21.94 -18.73
N SER A 7 13.01 21.89 -18.23
CA SER A 7 13.40 20.66 -17.81
C SER A 7 12.40 20.13 -16.98
N VAL A 8 11.82 20.81 -16.42
CA VAL A 8 10.98 20.30 -15.63
C VAL A 8 10.13 19.47 -16.30
N LYS A 9 9.58 19.81 -17.17
CA LYS A 9 8.78 19.05 -17.76
C LYS A 9 9.54 18.31 -18.49
N LEU A 10 10.56 18.65 -18.63
CA LEU A 10 11.31 17.92 -19.30
C LEU A 10 11.83 17.05 -18.54
N VAL A 11 11.72 17.27 -17.55
CA VAL A 11 12.01 16.31 -16.81
C VAL A 11 11.69 15.36 -17.68
N ALA A 12 11.10 15.75 -18.41
CA ALA A 12 10.79 14.99 -19.41
C ALA A 12 11.95 14.84 -20.25
N THR A 13 13.02 15.36 -19.98
CA THR A 13 14.05 15.22 -20.83
C THR A 13 14.50 13.86 -20.86
N ALA A 14 14.50 13.22 -19.84
CA ALA A 14 14.83 11.85 -19.93
C ALA A 14 13.87 11.48 -20.95
N PRO A 15 14.24 10.65 -21.84
CA PRO A 15 13.29 10.26 -22.82
C PRO A 15 12.05 9.84 -22.08
N PRO A 16 10.98 10.45 -22.39
CA PRO A 16 9.77 10.14 -21.70
C PRO A 16 9.47 8.66 -21.72
N ASN A 17 9.76 8.03 -22.84
CA ASN A 17 9.41 6.62 -22.88
C ASN A 17 10.31 5.80 -22.01
N GLU A 18 11.50 6.20 -21.78
CA GLU A 18 12.33 5.43 -20.91
C GLU A 18 11.84 5.55 -19.50
N ARG A 19 11.41 6.71 -19.10
CA ARG A 19 10.94 6.86 -17.78
C ARG A 19 9.62 6.19 -17.60
N GLN A 20 8.75 6.27 -18.57
CA GLN A 20 7.50 5.60 -18.48
C GLN A 20 7.71 4.12 -18.47
N SER A 21 8.60 3.65 -19.30
CA SER A 21 8.85 2.24 -19.36
C SER A 21 9.34 1.71 -18.03
N LYS A 22 10.24 2.43 -17.37
CA LYS A 22 10.71 1.97 -16.11
C LYS A 22 9.60 2.02 -15.09
N GLY A 23 8.84 3.08 -15.05
CA GLY A 23 7.75 3.18 -14.10
C GLY A 23 6.67 2.17 -14.37
N GLU A 24 6.39 1.89 -15.62
CA GLU A 24 5.36 0.93 -15.93
C GLU A 24 5.80 -0.49 -15.70
N LEU A 25 7.10 -0.76 -15.81
CA LEU A 25 7.58 -2.11 -15.60
C LEU A 25 7.73 -2.49 -14.15
N MET A 26 7.76 -1.52 -13.27
CA MET A 26 7.94 -1.80 -11.86
C MET A 26 6.57 -1.90 -11.21
N THR A 27 6.27 -3.06 -10.71
CA THR A 27 5.06 -3.25 -9.92
C THR A 27 5.24 -2.54 -8.58
N ARG A 28 4.24 -1.81 -8.17
CA ARG A 28 4.32 -1.06 -6.90
C ARG A 28 3.14 -1.44 -6.01
N ILE A 29 3.44 -1.78 -4.78
CA ILE A 29 2.47 -2.27 -3.81
C ILE A 29 2.35 -1.26 -2.67
N LEU A 30 1.13 -0.97 -2.25
CA LEU A 30 0.90 -0.21 -1.03
C LEU A 30 0.45 -1.18 0.05
N LEU A 31 1.18 -1.23 1.16
CA LEU A 31 0.74 -1.97 2.34
C LEU A 31 0.03 -0.97 3.24
N LEU A 32 -1.26 -1.13 3.41
CA LEU A 32 -2.10 -0.17 4.11
C LEU A 32 -2.62 -0.79 5.39
N GLY A 33 -2.41 -0.14 6.50
CA GLY A 33 -2.87 -0.68 7.77
C GLY A 33 -3.07 0.40 8.80
N LEU A 34 -3.58 0.01 9.97
CA LEU A 34 -3.72 0.93 11.07
C LEU A 34 -2.34 1.27 11.61
N ASP A 35 -2.18 2.51 12.02
CA ASP A 35 -0.98 2.95 12.71
C ASP A 35 -0.83 2.07 13.96
N PRO A 36 0.23 1.27 14.06
CA PRO A 36 0.35 0.33 15.17
C PRO A 36 0.34 1.00 16.54
N GLU A 37 0.74 2.26 16.60
CA GLU A 37 0.77 2.99 17.86
C GLU A 37 -0.64 3.40 18.32
N THR A 38 -1.65 3.23 17.48
CA THR A 38 -3.01 3.60 17.83
C THR A 38 -3.94 2.40 17.95
N VAL A 39 -3.42 1.18 17.79
CA VAL A 39 -4.24 -0.02 17.82
C VAL A 39 -4.48 -0.46 19.27
N ASP A 40 -5.72 -0.86 19.55
CA ASP A 40 -6.07 -1.44 20.84
C ASP A 40 -5.78 -2.94 20.76
N PHE A 41 -4.62 -3.35 21.23
CA PHE A 41 -4.21 -4.75 21.15
C PHE A 41 -4.92 -5.64 22.17
N SER A 42 -5.79 -5.06 23.00
CA SER A 42 -6.61 -5.89 23.88
C SER A 42 -7.85 -6.39 23.17
N ASP A 43 -8.10 -5.95 21.94
CA ASP A 43 -9.26 -6.39 21.17
C ASP A 43 -9.15 -7.90 20.92
N PRO A 44 -10.12 -8.69 21.36
CA PRO A 44 -10.05 -10.15 21.21
C PRO A 44 -10.13 -10.61 19.75
N ALA A 45 -10.51 -9.74 18.83
CA ALA A 45 -10.52 -10.08 17.43
C ALA A 45 -9.13 -10.10 16.82
N LEU A 46 -8.14 -9.57 17.53
CA LEU A 46 -6.76 -9.56 17.04
C LEU A 46 -6.04 -10.80 17.55
N PRO A 47 -4.98 -11.22 16.85
CA PRO A 47 -4.23 -12.39 17.29
C PRO A 47 -3.65 -12.16 18.69
N PRO A 48 -3.67 -13.18 19.55
CA PRO A 48 -3.16 -13.03 20.92
C PRO A 48 -1.66 -12.72 20.89
N GLY A 49 -1.24 -11.89 21.82
CA GLY A 49 0.17 -11.56 21.95
C GLY A 49 0.70 -10.56 20.94
N MET A 50 -0.18 -9.98 20.14
CA MET A 50 0.23 -8.99 19.16
C MET A 50 0.56 -7.67 19.86
N THR A 51 1.61 -7.00 19.41
CA THR A 51 2.03 -5.70 19.94
C THR A 51 2.42 -4.80 18.78
N ALA A 52 2.51 -3.50 19.06
CA ALA A 52 2.95 -2.54 18.03
C ALA A 52 4.32 -2.93 17.50
N GLU A 53 5.21 -3.37 18.39
CA GLU A 53 6.55 -3.74 18.01
C GLU A 53 6.54 -4.93 17.05
N LYS A 54 5.71 -5.92 17.33
CA LYS A 54 5.62 -7.08 16.45
C LYS A 54 5.03 -6.72 15.10
N VAL A 55 4.07 -5.78 15.08
CA VAL A 55 3.50 -5.33 13.82
C VAL A 55 4.56 -4.61 12.99
N HIS A 56 5.34 -3.73 13.60
CA HIS A 56 6.41 -3.05 12.89
C HIS A 56 7.43 -4.04 12.34
N ALA A 57 7.78 -5.05 13.13
CA ALA A 57 8.72 -6.06 12.68
C ALA A 57 8.17 -6.84 11.49
N GLY A 58 6.89 -7.18 11.53
CA GLY A 58 6.25 -7.88 10.41
C GLY A 58 6.19 -7.04 9.16
N ILE A 59 5.97 -5.73 9.32
CA ILE A 59 5.97 -4.82 8.19
C ILE A 59 7.36 -4.79 7.54
N ALA A 60 8.41 -4.75 8.34
CA ALA A 60 9.77 -4.76 7.80
C ALA A 60 10.02 -6.04 6.98
N VAL A 61 9.51 -7.17 7.46
CA VAL A 61 9.62 -8.42 6.72
C VAL A 61 8.85 -8.32 5.41
N ALA A 62 7.65 -7.74 5.45
CA ALA A 62 6.84 -7.60 4.25
C ALA A 62 7.56 -6.76 3.20
N LEU A 63 8.14 -5.63 3.61
CA LEU A 63 8.83 -4.76 2.67
C LEU A 63 10.01 -5.46 2.02
N LYS A 64 10.74 -6.27 2.80
CA LYS A 64 11.83 -7.02 2.23
C LYS A 64 11.33 -8.05 1.23
N GLN A 65 10.22 -8.71 1.55
CA GLN A 65 9.66 -9.71 0.65
C GLN A 65 9.17 -9.08 -0.66
N PHE A 66 8.60 -7.87 -0.61
CA PHE A 66 8.22 -7.16 -1.82
C PHE A 66 9.47 -6.89 -2.67
N THR A 67 10.52 -6.38 -2.04
CA THR A 67 11.77 -6.10 -2.75
C THR A 67 12.35 -7.38 -3.36
N ASP A 68 12.31 -8.49 -2.62
CA ASP A 68 12.84 -9.76 -3.10
C ASP A 68 12.09 -10.25 -4.35
N ARG A 69 10.85 -9.82 -4.52
CA ARG A 69 10.06 -10.16 -5.71
C ARG A 69 10.20 -9.15 -6.83
N GLY A 70 11.05 -8.15 -6.65
CA GLY A 70 11.28 -7.12 -7.67
C GLY A 70 10.23 -6.04 -7.66
N TRP A 71 9.48 -5.89 -6.58
CA TRP A 71 8.42 -4.89 -6.48
C TRP A 71 8.88 -3.70 -5.66
N GLU A 72 8.39 -2.53 -6.02
CA GLU A 72 8.53 -1.36 -5.18
C GLU A 72 7.35 -1.32 -4.22
N SER A 73 7.52 -0.71 -3.07
CA SER A 73 6.43 -0.69 -2.10
C SER A 73 6.51 0.51 -1.18
N ASP A 74 5.37 0.87 -0.65
CA ASP A 74 5.25 1.89 0.37
C ASP A 74 4.32 1.35 1.46
N VAL A 75 4.41 1.93 2.65
CA VAL A 75 3.51 1.63 3.74
C VAL A 75 2.67 2.86 3.99
N GLY A 76 1.38 2.68 4.11
CA GLY A 76 0.48 3.76 4.51
C GLY A 76 -0.18 3.42 5.82
N PHE A 77 -0.11 4.32 6.79
CA PHE A 77 -0.77 4.12 8.06
C PHE A 77 -1.99 5.02 8.15
N ILE A 78 -3.09 4.46 8.63
CA ILE A 78 -4.31 5.22 8.87
C ILE A 78 -4.72 5.06 10.33
N ARG A 79 -5.56 5.95 10.77
CA ARG A 79 -6.11 5.89 12.11
C ARG A 79 -7.57 5.52 11.98
N SER A 80 -8.11 4.90 13.03
CA SER A 80 -9.51 4.51 13.02
C SER A 80 -10.36 5.71 13.43
N ASP A 81 -10.40 6.72 12.59
CA ASP A 81 -11.17 7.94 12.83
C ASP A 81 -11.59 8.54 11.49
N GLU A 82 -12.13 9.74 11.52
CA GLU A 82 -12.68 10.38 10.33
C GLU A 82 -11.62 10.80 9.32
N THR A 83 -10.32 10.71 9.66
CA THR A 83 -9.27 11.10 8.73
C THR A 83 -8.91 9.99 7.77
N ALA A 84 -9.37 8.75 8.02
CA ALA A 84 -8.90 7.59 7.27
C ALA A 84 -9.14 7.71 5.77
N GLY A 85 -10.32 8.10 5.37
CA GLY A 85 -10.65 8.16 3.95
C GLY A 85 -9.76 9.12 3.18
N LEU A 86 -9.58 10.33 3.71
CA LEU A 86 -8.74 11.31 3.03
C LEU A 86 -7.28 10.92 3.04
N THR A 87 -6.83 10.26 4.09
CA THR A 87 -5.45 9.79 4.15
C THR A 87 -5.19 8.78 3.03
N VAL A 88 -6.11 7.83 2.84
CA VAL A 88 -5.99 6.83 1.80
C VAL A 88 -6.03 7.50 0.41
N GLU A 89 -6.98 8.40 0.21
CA GLU A 89 -7.11 9.07 -1.09
C GLU A 89 -5.85 9.86 -1.43
N ARG A 90 -5.30 10.56 -0.46
CA ARG A 90 -4.09 11.33 -0.69
C ARG A 90 -2.93 10.44 -1.10
N GLN A 91 -2.74 9.34 -0.39
CA GLN A 91 -1.68 8.40 -0.70
C GLN A 91 -1.83 7.86 -2.11
N LEU A 92 -3.05 7.49 -2.48
CA LEU A 92 -3.29 6.86 -3.77
C LEU A 92 -3.26 7.84 -4.93
N ARG A 93 -3.45 9.12 -4.66
CA ARG A 93 -3.33 10.13 -5.70
C ARG A 93 -1.90 10.61 -5.88
N SER A 94 -1.05 10.40 -4.87
CA SER A 94 0.33 10.84 -4.96
C SER A 94 1.21 9.88 -5.76
N THR A 95 0.83 8.62 -5.84
CA THR A 95 1.66 7.58 -6.44
C THR A 95 0.75 6.51 -7.02
N HIS A 96 1.13 5.99 -8.17
CA HIS A 96 0.40 4.88 -8.77
C HIS A 96 0.76 3.57 -8.07
N TYR A 97 -0.24 2.78 -7.74
CA TYR A 97 -0.04 1.46 -7.16
C TYR A 97 -0.79 0.42 -7.98
N ASP A 98 -0.17 -0.73 -8.16
CA ASP A 98 -0.80 -1.86 -8.86
C ASP A 98 -1.66 -2.69 -7.91
N CYS A 99 -1.33 -2.67 -6.65
CA CYS A 99 -2.09 -3.44 -5.66
C CYS A 99 -2.01 -2.74 -4.30
N VAL A 100 -3.12 -2.74 -3.59
CA VAL A 100 -3.18 -2.27 -2.21
C VAL A 100 -3.46 -3.48 -1.34
N VAL A 101 -2.55 -3.79 -0.43
CA VAL A 101 -2.74 -4.87 0.54
C VAL A 101 -3.28 -4.24 1.81
N ILE A 102 -4.46 -4.65 2.24
CA ILE A 102 -5.10 -4.11 3.42
C ILE A 102 -4.81 -5.02 4.61
N GLY A 103 -4.24 -4.44 5.65
CA GLY A 103 -3.84 -5.19 6.81
C GLY A 103 -5.00 -5.68 7.67
N GLY A 104 -4.72 -6.70 8.46
CA GLY A 104 -5.75 -7.31 9.28
C GLY A 104 -6.34 -6.37 10.31
N GLY A 105 -5.56 -5.40 10.80
CA GLY A 105 -6.09 -4.46 11.79
C GLY A 105 -7.26 -3.64 11.28
N VAL A 106 -7.33 -3.42 9.97
CA VAL A 106 -8.40 -2.63 9.38
C VAL A 106 -9.71 -3.43 9.31
N ARG A 107 -9.61 -4.74 9.14
CA ARG A 107 -10.80 -5.53 8.78
C ARG A 107 -11.16 -6.67 9.72
N LEU A 108 -10.25 -7.08 10.62
CA LEU A 108 -10.55 -8.24 11.45
C LEU A 108 -11.49 -7.93 12.61
N SER A 109 -11.41 -6.75 13.17
CA SER A 109 -12.26 -6.39 14.29
C SER A 109 -13.62 -5.91 13.79
N PRO A 110 -14.71 -6.43 14.34
CA PRO A 110 -16.05 -5.92 13.99
C PRO A 110 -16.20 -4.45 14.28
N ARG A 111 -15.40 -3.90 15.20
CA ARG A 111 -15.45 -2.47 15.50
C ARG A 111 -15.03 -1.64 14.31
N ASN A 112 -14.26 -2.22 13.39
CA ASN A 112 -13.69 -1.50 12.26
C ASN A 112 -14.44 -1.74 10.96
N LEU A 113 -15.66 -2.28 11.02
CA LEU A 113 -16.39 -2.53 9.79
C LEU A 113 -16.61 -1.24 9.00
N ALA A 114 -17.01 -0.17 9.67
CA ALA A 114 -17.22 1.10 8.99
C ALA A 114 -15.92 1.66 8.43
N LEU A 115 -14.83 1.50 9.16
CA LEU A 115 -13.52 1.91 8.68
C LEU A 115 -13.13 1.12 7.42
N PHE A 116 -13.35 -0.18 7.44
CA PHE A 116 -13.04 -1.02 6.32
C PHE A 116 -13.81 -0.57 5.08
N GLU A 117 -15.08 -0.25 5.24
CA GLU A 117 -15.91 0.23 4.16
C GLU A 117 -15.37 1.55 3.59
N VAL A 118 -14.99 2.47 4.46
CA VAL A 118 -14.41 3.74 4.06
C VAL A 118 -13.13 3.52 3.25
N VAL A 119 -12.27 2.60 3.70
CA VAL A 119 -11.01 2.31 3.04
C VAL A 119 -11.25 1.74 1.64
N ILE A 120 -12.13 0.75 1.53
CA ILE A 120 -12.42 0.13 0.25
C ILE A 120 -12.94 1.18 -0.74
N ASN A 121 -13.85 2.04 -0.30
CA ASN A 121 -14.43 3.01 -1.21
C ASN A 121 -13.45 4.14 -1.55
N ALA A 122 -12.55 4.48 -0.65
CA ALA A 122 -11.49 5.44 -0.95
C ALA A 122 -10.55 4.88 -2.02
N ILE A 123 -10.23 3.59 -1.94
CA ILE A 123 -9.38 2.94 -2.93
C ILE A 123 -10.08 2.94 -4.29
N ARG A 124 -11.34 2.54 -4.32
CA ARG A 124 -12.07 2.51 -5.59
C ARG A 124 -12.14 3.88 -6.23
N LYS A 125 -12.27 4.90 -5.41
CA LYS A 125 -12.39 6.27 -5.91
C LYS A 125 -11.06 6.81 -6.42
N ALA A 126 -9.99 6.60 -5.68
CA ALA A 126 -8.71 7.23 -5.98
C ALA A 126 -7.79 6.35 -6.85
N ALA A 127 -7.96 5.04 -6.83
CA ALA A 127 -7.13 4.13 -7.59
C ALA A 127 -7.97 2.97 -8.15
N PRO A 128 -8.91 3.26 -9.04
CA PRO A 128 -9.84 2.22 -9.50
C PRO A 128 -9.15 1.07 -10.23
N GLY A 129 -7.95 1.28 -10.73
CA GLY A 129 -7.23 0.20 -11.41
C GLY A 129 -6.37 -0.66 -10.50
N ALA A 130 -6.26 -0.32 -9.22
CA ALA A 130 -5.42 -1.11 -8.33
C ALA A 130 -6.18 -2.34 -7.86
N ALA A 131 -5.48 -3.47 -7.79
CA ALA A 131 -6.04 -4.66 -7.16
C ALA A 131 -6.08 -4.46 -5.65
N ILE A 132 -6.98 -5.14 -4.98
CA ILE A 132 -7.08 -5.07 -3.52
C ILE A 132 -6.82 -6.48 -3.00
N ALA A 133 -5.89 -6.61 -2.07
CA ALA A 133 -5.56 -7.88 -1.46
C ALA A 133 -5.64 -7.79 0.05
N PHE A 134 -5.84 -8.90 0.69
CA PHE A 134 -5.93 -8.95 2.15
C PHE A 134 -4.87 -9.89 2.68
N ASN A 135 -4.08 -9.41 3.63
CA ASN A 135 -3.15 -10.28 4.33
C ASN A 135 -3.83 -10.87 5.57
N THR A 136 -3.23 -11.85 6.19
CA THR A 136 -3.69 -12.33 7.49
C THR A 136 -2.80 -11.78 8.60
N ARG A 137 -1.57 -11.42 8.25
CA ARG A 137 -0.64 -10.75 9.14
C ARG A 137 0.39 -10.06 8.23
N PRO A 138 1.17 -9.14 8.76
CA PRO A 138 2.07 -8.36 7.90
C PRO A 138 3.02 -9.20 7.07
N ASP A 139 3.54 -10.28 7.62
CA ASP A 139 4.58 -11.05 6.92
C ASP A 139 4.02 -11.98 5.83
N ASP A 140 2.72 -12.02 5.59
CA ASP A 140 2.19 -12.73 4.42
C ASP A 140 1.65 -11.74 3.38
N SER A 141 2.02 -10.48 3.47
CA SER A 141 1.53 -9.45 2.56
C SER A 141 1.99 -9.67 1.12
N ALA A 142 3.21 -10.15 0.93
CA ALA A 142 3.70 -10.40 -0.43
C ALA A 142 2.94 -11.54 -1.08
N ASP A 143 2.59 -12.57 -0.32
CA ASP A 143 1.78 -13.66 -0.85
C ASP A 143 0.38 -13.16 -1.19
N ALA A 144 -0.16 -12.26 -0.37
CA ALA A 144 -1.47 -11.69 -0.65
C ALA A 144 -1.46 -10.93 -1.97
N ALA A 145 -0.47 -10.08 -2.18
CA ALA A 145 -0.38 -9.31 -3.41
C ALA A 145 -0.15 -10.23 -4.61
N ALA A 146 0.61 -11.30 -4.44
CA ALA A 146 0.93 -12.20 -5.53
C ALA A 146 -0.30 -12.93 -6.10
N ARG A 147 -1.38 -12.95 -5.35
CA ARG A 147 -2.62 -13.53 -5.88
C ARG A 147 -3.21 -12.67 -6.99
N TRP A 148 -2.87 -11.39 -7.03
CA TRP A 148 -3.51 -10.42 -7.93
C TRP A 148 -2.54 -9.77 -8.91
N VAL A 149 -1.24 -9.71 -8.57
CA VAL A 149 -0.23 -9.21 -9.48
C VAL A 149 0.85 -10.26 -9.59
N ALA A 150 1.23 -10.58 -10.79
CA ALA A 150 2.20 -11.63 -10.99
C ALA A 150 3.60 -11.13 -10.68
N ALA A 151 4.35 -11.92 -9.96
CA ALA A 151 5.73 -11.59 -9.65
C ALA A 151 6.50 -11.50 -10.95
N GLY A 152 7.27 -10.46 -11.08
CA GLY A 152 8.08 -10.30 -12.26
C GLY A 152 7.29 -10.06 -13.51
N SER A 153 5.98 -9.92 -13.40
CA SER A 153 5.20 -9.79 -14.58
C SER A 153 5.56 -8.57 -15.37
N ARG A 154 6.06 -7.59 -14.73
CA ARG A 154 6.36 -6.37 -15.47
C ARG A 154 7.57 -6.57 -16.34
N ALA A 155 8.31 -7.56 -16.06
CA ALA A 155 9.46 -7.81 -16.87
C ALA A 155 9.03 -8.47 -18.15
N GLY A 156 7.92 -9.06 -18.17
CA GLY A 156 7.47 -9.73 -19.38
C GLY A 156 6.78 -8.82 -20.34
#